data_85ff0b853acb2490a1c8d572f9ff5c8f
#
_entry.id   85ff0b853acb2490a1c8d572f9ff5c8f
#
_cell.length_a   1.000
_cell.length_b   1.000
_cell.length_c   1.000
_cell.angle_alpha   90.00
_cell.angle_beta   90.00
_cell.angle_gamma   90.00
#
_symmetry.space_group_name_H-M   'P 1'
#
loop_
_entity.id
_entity.type
_entity.pdbx_description
1 polymer ?
#
loop_
_entity_poly.entity_id
_entity_poly.type
_entity_poly.pdbx_seq_one_letter_code
_entity_poly.pdbx_strand_id
1 'polypeptide(L)'
;MTLIIAHRGASGYKPEMTIPAYELALQQNADGFETDVRLTKDLQLVGIHDRKTSRVANSDLIVSKSTLKQLQELDFSNDQAKASVMTIREFITLALDSGKSLTLTIETKHVTKHHGLLEHKLNELLTEFGLNTNQHEKVKIVLMSFNPFAVLRFSKLNPLIPRVQLKEKNYPLLHLYPNPGNPEIVGPGIELLIKKPDLITKFKDQGKKVFVWTVNSPQDMRFCLERGIDAIITNYPDIAYQEREAFLRSK
;
A
#
# COMPACT_ATOMS: atom_id res chain seq x y z
N MET A 1 5.05 -16.10 9.16
CA MET A 1 5.76 -15.98 7.85
C MET A 1 5.65 -14.54 7.38
N THR A 2 6.74 -13.93 6.91
CA THR A 2 6.75 -12.55 6.39
C THR A 2 5.94 -12.47 5.09
N LEU A 3 4.99 -11.54 5.01
CA LEU A 3 4.22 -11.29 3.81
C LEU A 3 5.06 -10.50 2.78
N ILE A 4 4.88 -10.81 1.50
CA ILE A 4 5.43 -10.07 0.38
C ILE A 4 4.31 -9.28 -0.26
N ILE A 5 4.36 -7.96 -0.11
CA ILE A 5 3.36 -7.03 -0.64
C ILE A 5 3.98 -6.27 -1.83
N ALA A 6 3.35 -6.39 -3.00
CA ALA A 6 3.78 -5.71 -4.20
C ALA A 6 3.44 -4.21 -4.14
N HIS A 7 4.45 -3.35 -3.99
CA HIS A 7 4.33 -1.89 -3.91
C HIS A 7 3.88 -1.31 -5.25
N ARG A 8 2.62 -0.89 -5.33
CA ARG A 8 1.98 -0.42 -6.56
C ARG A 8 1.99 -1.49 -7.68
N GLY A 9 1.89 -2.78 -7.29
CA GLY A 9 2.12 -3.93 -8.16
C GLY A 9 3.60 -4.27 -8.31
N ALA A 10 3.95 -5.06 -9.32
CA ALA A 10 5.36 -5.34 -9.69
C ALA A 10 5.96 -4.11 -10.42
N SER A 11 6.00 -2.98 -9.72
CA SER A 11 6.31 -1.65 -10.27
C SER A 11 7.77 -1.46 -10.68
N GLY A 12 8.64 -2.38 -10.31
CA GLY A 12 10.00 -2.46 -10.84
C GLY A 12 10.07 -2.92 -12.29
N TYR A 13 8.96 -3.49 -12.83
CA TYR A 13 8.90 -4.09 -14.17
C TYR A 13 7.78 -3.51 -15.03
N LYS A 14 6.70 -3.02 -14.44
CA LYS A 14 5.51 -2.52 -15.13
C LYS A 14 5.12 -1.14 -14.60
N PRO A 15 4.33 -0.35 -15.36
CA PRO A 15 3.85 0.94 -14.87
C PRO A 15 3.10 0.79 -13.53
N GLU A 16 3.50 1.57 -12.54
CA GLU A 16 2.95 1.49 -11.18
C GLU A 16 1.42 1.68 -11.15
N MET A 17 0.74 0.96 -10.26
CA MET A 17 -0.72 1.04 -10.02
C MET A 17 -1.57 0.85 -11.28
N THR A 18 -1.15 -0.06 -12.14
CA THR A 18 -1.87 -0.46 -13.34
C THR A 18 -2.22 -1.94 -13.31
N ILE A 19 -3.24 -2.35 -14.07
CA ILE A 19 -3.63 -3.76 -14.17
C ILE A 19 -2.43 -4.65 -14.51
N PRO A 20 -1.59 -4.36 -15.55
CA PRO A 20 -0.42 -5.19 -15.85
C PRO A 20 0.58 -5.34 -14.71
N ALA A 21 0.73 -4.31 -13.85
CA ALA A 21 1.65 -4.40 -12.70
C ALA A 21 1.13 -5.36 -11.62
N TYR A 22 -0.18 -5.37 -11.35
CA TYR A 22 -0.77 -6.28 -10.37
C TYR A 22 -0.90 -7.71 -10.90
N GLU A 23 -1.23 -7.89 -12.18
CA GLU A 23 -1.23 -9.21 -12.81
C GLU A 23 0.17 -9.86 -12.76
N LEU A 24 1.22 -9.08 -13.04
CA LEU A 24 2.59 -9.57 -12.91
C LEU A 24 2.93 -9.92 -11.46
N ALA A 25 2.49 -9.10 -10.48
CA ALA A 25 2.68 -9.40 -9.06
C ALA A 25 2.01 -10.71 -8.63
N LEU A 26 0.83 -11.05 -9.19
CA LEU A 26 0.18 -12.36 -9.00
C LEU A 26 1.03 -13.51 -9.54
N GLN A 27 1.63 -13.35 -10.73
CA GLN A 27 2.51 -14.35 -11.35
C GLN A 27 3.81 -14.51 -10.55
N GLN A 28 4.29 -13.45 -9.91
CA GLN A 28 5.49 -13.41 -9.07
C GLN A 28 5.25 -13.87 -7.61
N ASN A 29 4.09 -14.45 -7.31
CA ASN A 29 3.73 -15.00 -6.00
C ASN A 29 3.76 -13.96 -4.86
N ALA A 30 3.34 -12.72 -5.12
CA ALA A 30 3.06 -11.76 -4.07
C ALA A 30 1.92 -12.26 -3.17
N ASP A 31 2.04 -12.08 -1.85
CA ASP A 31 1.00 -12.40 -0.86
C ASP A 31 -0.03 -11.27 -0.75
N GLY A 32 0.19 -10.17 -1.43
CA GLY A 32 -0.71 -9.02 -1.45
C GLY A 32 -0.21 -7.87 -2.30
N PHE A 33 -1.01 -6.82 -2.34
CA PHE A 33 -0.75 -5.63 -3.12
C PHE A 33 -0.82 -4.38 -2.25
N GLU A 34 -0.03 -3.41 -2.61
CA GLU A 34 -0.15 -2.07 -2.08
C GLU A 34 -0.60 -1.12 -3.19
N THR A 35 -1.42 -0.12 -2.84
CA THR A 35 -1.88 0.94 -3.73
C THR A 35 -2.07 2.25 -3.00
N ASP A 36 -1.85 3.36 -3.71
CA ASP A 36 -2.11 4.71 -3.24
C ASP A 36 -3.45 5.22 -3.75
N VAL A 37 -4.32 5.72 -2.89
CA VAL A 37 -5.63 6.20 -3.31
C VAL A 37 -5.78 7.72 -3.20
N ARG A 38 -6.35 8.32 -4.28
CA ARG A 38 -6.77 9.72 -4.34
C ARG A 38 -8.20 9.85 -4.85
N LEU A 39 -8.82 11.00 -4.57
CA LEU A 39 -10.11 11.38 -5.14
C LEU A 39 -9.91 12.29 -6.36
N THR A 40 -10.64 11.99 -7.42
CA THR A 40 -10.82 12.86 -8.59
C THR A 40 -11.77 14.02 -8.29
N LYS A 41 -11.95 14.95 -9.25
CA LYS A 41 -12.89 16.07 -9.15
C LYS A 41 -14.34 15.58 -8.98
N ASP A 42 -14.70 14.50 -9.65
CA ASP A 42 -16.01 13.83 -9.62
C ASP A 42 -16.07 12.70 -8.57
N LEU A 43 -15.18 12.77 -7.57
CA LEU A 43 -15.16 11.93 -6.37
C LEU A 43 -14.98 10.42 -6.64
N GLN A 44 -14.33 10.06 -7.75
CA GLN A 44 -13.94 8.68 -8.00
C GLN A 44 -12.62 8.35 -7.30
N LEU A 45 -12.48 7.13 -6.79
CA LEU A 45 -11.27 6.63 -6.16
C LEU A 45 -10.34 6.05 -7.23
N VAL A 46 -9.14 6.64 -7.38
CA VAL A 46 -8.15 6.23 -8.37
C VAL A 46 -6.81 5.89 -7.73
N GLY A 47 -6.09 4.94 -8.34
CA GLY A 47 -4.73 4.53 -7.96
C GLY A 47 -3.70 5.48 -8.55
N ILE A 48 -3.30 6.53 -7.82
CA ILE A 48 -2.23 7.47 -8.22
C ILE A 48 -1.50 7.97 -6.97
N HIS A 49 -0.16 7.81 -6.97
CA HIS A 49 0.66 8.26 -5.84
C HIS A 49 0.73 9.78 -5.74
N ASP A 50 1.06 10.46 -6.82
CA ASP A 50 1.34 11.89 -6.81
C ASP A 50 0.06 12.72 -6.92
N ARG A 51 0.16 13.97 -6.50
CA ARG A 51 -0.90 14.96 -6.70
C ARG A 51 -1.15 15.26 -8.18
N LYS A 52 -0.11 15.15 -9.01
CA LYS A 52 -0.10 15.42 -10.44
C LYS A 52 0.24 14.15 -11.20
N THR A 53 -0.16 14.11 -12.48
CA THR A 53 0.08 12.96 -13.35
C THR A 53 1.44 12.99 -14.05
N SER A 54 2.21 14.08 -13.95
CA SER A 54 3.41 14.35 -14.74
C SER A 54 4.55 13.32 -14.63
N ARG A 55 4.61 12.54 -13.57
CA ARG A 55 5.62 11.47 -13.42
C ARG A 55 5.19 10.15 -14.09
N VAL A 56 3.90 9.88 -14.13
CA VAL A 56 3.35 8.56 -14.56
C VAL A 56 2.60 8.64 -15.90
N ALA A 57 2.32 9.84 -16.40
CA ALA A 57 1.69 10.07 -17.70
C ALA A 57 2.28 11.33 -18.34
N ASN A 58 2.30 11.38 -19.65
CA ASN A 58 2.80 12.57 -20.38
C ASN A 58 1.79 13.75 -20.32
N SER A 59 1.50 14.20 -19.08
CA SER A 59 0.51 15.25 -18.81
C SER A 59 0.72 15.83 -17.40
N ASP A 60 0.31 17.06 -17.15
CA ASP A 60 0.44 17.75 -15.85
C ASP A 60 -0.93 18.01 -15.19
N LEU A 61 -1.86 17.07 -15.27
CA LEU A 61 -3.15 17.19 -14.63
C LEU A 61 -3.04 17.03 -13.10
N ILE A 62 -3.83 17.84 -12.38
CA ILE A 62 -4.00 17.70 -10.93
C ILE A 62 -5.17 16.74 -10.68
N VAL A 63 -4.92 15.58 -10.07
CA VAL A 63 -5.92 14.52 -9.87
C VAL A 63 -7.22 15.05 -9.26
N SER A 64 -7.15 15.83 -8.17
CA SER A 64 -8.35 16.39 -7.50
C SER A 64 -9.08 17.50 -8.28
N LYS A 65 -8.56 17.92 -9.44
CA LYS A 65 -9.18 18.90 -10.34
C LYS A 65 -9.64 18.29 -11.65
N SER A 66 -9.33 17.03 -11.90
CA SER A 66 -9.65 16.28 -13.12
C SER A 66 -10.71 15.22 -12.85
N THR A 67 -11.63 15.02 -13.79
CA THR A 67 -12.59 13.91 -13.72
C THR A 67 -11.90 12.58 -14.03
N LEU A 68 -12.53 11.47 -13.63
CA LEU A 68 -12.03 10.13 -13.99
C LEU A 68 -11.88 9.99 -15.50
N LYS A 69 -12.85 10.47 -16.29
CA LYS A 69 -12.79 10.44 -17.75
C LYS A 69 -11.54 11.13 -18.29
N GLN A 70 -11.22 12.34 -17.79
CA GLN A 70 -10.02 13.07 -18.20
C GLN A 70 -8.72 12.32 -17.85
N LEU A 71 -8.68 11.62 -16.72
CA LEU A 71 -7.52 10.81 -16.35
C LEU A 71 -7.42 9.53 -17.19
N GLN A 72 -8.53 8.93 -17.60
CA GLN A 72 -8.58 7.75 -18.47
C GLN A 72 -8.15 8.04 -19.91
N GLU A 73 -8.19 9.30 -20.35
CA GLU A 73 -7.67 9.74 -21.64
C GLU A 73 -6.14 9.85 -21.68
N LEU A 74 -5.47 9.76 -20.51
CA LEU A 74 -4.02 9.81 -20.41
C LEU A 74 -3.39 8.43 -20.62
N ASP A 75 -2.20 8.44 -21.20
CA ASP A 75 -1.38 7.25 -21.36
C ASP A 75 -0.45 7.07 -20.17
N PHE A 76 -0.64 6.00 -19.42
CA PHE A 76 0.19 5.55 -18.30
C PHE A 76 1.17 4.45 -18.72
N SER A 77 1.27 4.18 -20.00
CA SER A 77 2.14 3.13 -20.55
C SER A 77 3.62 3.45 -20.36
N ASN A 78 4.42 2.40 -20.40
CA ASN A 78 5.86 2.48 -20.62
C ASN A 78 6.27 1.49 -21.71
N ASP A 79 7.58 1.32 -21.95
CA ASP A 79 8.10 0.41 -22.98
C ASP A 79 7.73 -1.07 -22.73
N GLN A 80 7.24 -1.40 -21.54
CA GLN A 80 6.97 -2.78 -21.12
C GLN A 80 5.48 -3.14 -21.11
N ALA A 81 4.58 -2.15 -21.02
CA ALA A 81 3.14 -2.39 -21.03
C ALA A 81 2.33 -1.14 -21.39
N LYS A 82 1.24 -1.35 -22.13
CA LYS A 82 0.17 -0.34 -22.29
C LYS A 82 -0.65 -0.29 -21.00
N ALA A 83 -0.97 0.92 -20.56
CA ALA A 83 -1.71 1.12 -19.32
C ALA A 83 -2.50 2.44 -19.33
N SER A 84 -3.58 2.45 -18.54
CA SER A 84 -4.36 3.62 -18.18
C SER A 84 -4.51 3.72 -16.67
N VAL A 85 -5.07 4.84 -16.18
CA VAL A 85 -5.37 4.99 -14.76
C VAL A 85 -6.34 3.88 -14.31
N MET A 86 -6.04 3.26 -13.18
CA MET A 86 -6.87 2.24 -12.55
C MET A 86 -7.72 2.86 -11.44
N THR A 87 -8.98 2.50 -11.37
CA THR A 87 -9.84 2.81 -10.21
C THR A 87 -9.60 1.81 -9.07
N ILE A 88 -9.90 2.22 -7.84
CA ILE A 88 -9.82 1.30 -6.69
C ILE A 88 -10.87 0.18 -6.79
N ARG A 89 -11.97 0.41 -7.51
CA ARG A 89 -12.95 -0.64 -7.85
C ARG A 89 -12.31 -1.73 -8.70
N GLU A 90 -11.62 -1.38 -9.78
CA GLU A 90 -10.90 -2.33 -10.64
C GLU A 90 -9.79 -3.06 -9.87
N PHE A 91 -9.07 -2.37 -9.00
CA PHE A 91 -8.06 -2.97 -8.12
C PHE A 91 -8.64 -4.07 -7.21
N ILE A 92 -9.76 -3.78 -6.54
CA ILE A 92 -10.44 -4.75 -5.67
C ILE A 92 -11.00 -5.91 -6.50
N THR A 93 -11.63 -5.63 -7.64
CA THR A 93 -12.17 -6.65 -8.56
C THR A 93 -11.07 -7.61 -9.01
N LEU A 94 -9.92 -7.09 -9.48
CA LEU A 94 -8.78 -7.92 -9.88
C LEU A 94 -8.30 -8.84 -8.75
N ALA A 95 -8.24 -8.33 -7.53
CA ALA A 95 -7.82 -9.14 -6.38
C ALA A 95 -8.83 -10.25 -6.06
N LEU A 96 -10.13 -9.97 -6.11
CA LEU A 96 -11.19 -10.95 -5.88
C LEU A 96 -11.23 -12.02 -6.98
N ASP A 97 -11.15 -11.60 -8.25
CA ASP A 97 -11.20 -12.48 -9.42
C ASP A 97 -9.98 -13.41 -9.52
N SER A 98 -8.84 -13.01 -8.93
CA SER A 98 -7.65 -13.85 -8.86
C SER A 98 -7.87 -15.17 -8.15
N GLY A 99 -8.87 -15.27 -7.28
CA GLY A 99 -9.15 -16.42 -6.44
C GLY A 99 -8.06 -16.74 -5.41
N LYS A 100 -6.97 -15.94 -5.33
CA LYS A 100 -5.86 -16.12 -4.38
C LYS A 100 -6.15 -15.48 -3.03
N SER A 101 -5.47 -15.95 -1.99
CA SER A 101 -5.49 -15.29 -0.68
C SER A 101 -4.55 -14.10 -0.72
N LEU A 102 -5.07 -12.87 -0.60
CA LEU A 102 -4.33 -11.62 -0.75
C LEU A 102 -4.58 -10.65 0.40
N THR A 103 -3.53 -9.93 0.79
CA THR A 103 -3.62 -8.77 1.65
C THR A 103 -3.53 -7.49 0.80
N LEU A 104 -4.59 -6.69 0.77
CA LEU A 104 -4.60 -5.41 0.09
C LEU A 104 -4.27 -4.29 1.09
N THR A 105 -3.12 -3.66 0.91
CA THR A 105 -2.70 -2.50 1.69
C THR A 105 -3.03 -1.23 0.90
N ILE A 106 -3.91 -0.38 1.43
CA ILE A 106 -4.42 0.80 0.72
C ILE A 106 -4.00 2.06 1.47
N GLU A 107 -3.12 2.86 0.85
CA GLU A 107 -2.68 4.13 1.41
C GLU A 107 -3.60 5.28 1.00
N THR A 108 -4.16 5.99 1.98
CA THR A 108 -4.85 7.26 1.71
C THR A 108 -3.86 8.42 1.66
N LYS A 109 -3.77 9.05 0.48
CA LYS A 109 -2.86 10.18 0.25
C LYS A 109 -3.43 11.50 0.75
N HIS A 110 -2.68 12.17 1.61
CA HIS A 110 -2.97 13.49 2.16
C HIS A 110 -1.86 14.49 1.73
N VAL A 111 -2.10 15.78 1.61
CA VAL A 111 -3.29 16.58 2.03
C VAL A 111 -4.40 16.43 0.98
N THR A 112 -5.66 16.24 1.44
CA THR A 112 -6.86 16.26 0.59
C THR A 112 -7.65 17.56 0.78
N LYS A 113 -8.36 17.99 -0.26
CA LYS A 113 -9.22 19.18 -0.23
C LYS A 113 -10.49 18.98 0.60
N HIS A 114 -10.86 17.72 0.91
CA HIS A 114 -12.19 17.32 1.38
C HIS A 114 -12.17 16.58 2.74
N HIS A 115 -11.43 17.09 3.74
CA HIS A 115 -11.51 16.75 5.18
C HIS A 115 -12.14 15.38 5.56
N GLY A 116 -11.53 14.26 5.13
CA GLY A 116 -11.99 12.90 5.50
C GLY A 116 -12.93 12.24 4.49
N LEU A 117 -13.38 12.94 3.45
CA LEU A 117 -14.22 12.35 2.41
C LEU A 117 -13.56 11.16 1.71
N LEU A 118 -12.23 11.18 1.56
CA LEU A 118 -11.47 10.07 0.98
C LEU A 118 -11.68 8.77 1.77
N GLU A 119 -11.57 8.86 3.10
CA GLU A 119 -11.76 7.72 3.99
C GLU A 119 -13.22 7.22 3.98
N HIS A 120 -14.18 8.13 3.95
CA HIS A 120 -15.60 7.77 3.85
C HIS A 120 -15.89 7.04 2.52
N LYS A 121 -15.44 7.61 1.39
CA LYS A 121 -15.65 6.99 0.06
C LYS A 121 -14.96 5.63 -0.06
N LEU A 122 -13.76 5.48 0.50
CA LEU A 122 -13.08 4.19 0.52
C LEU A 122 -13.86 3.18 1.38
N ASN A 123 -14.35 3.57 2.55
CA ASN A 123 -15.15 2.69 3.40
C ASN A 123 -16.49 2.30 2.74
N GLU A 124 -17.15 3.22 2.03
CA GLU A 124 -18.34 2.93 1.22
C GLU A 124 -18.02 1.84 0.18
N LEU A 125 -16.94 2.01 -0.58
CA LEU A 125 -16.53 1.05 -1.59
C LEU A 125 -16.19 -0.32 -0.99
N LEU A 126 -15.45 -0.36 0.13
CA LEU A 126 -15.16 -1.62 0.83
C LEU A 126 -16.43 -2.31 1.33
N THR A 127 -17.45 -1.54 1.74
CA THR A 127 -18.74 -2.07 2.15
C THR A 127 -19.51 -2.68 0.98
N GLU A 128 -19.50 -2.05 -0.20
CA GLU A 128 -20.12 -2.60 -1.42
C GLU A 128 -19.54 -3.97 -1.79
N PHE A 129 -18.24 -4.19 -1.58
CA PHE A 129 -17.56 -5.47 -1.83
C PHE A 129 -17.63 -6.46 -0.67
N GLY A 130 -18.27 -6.12 0.46
CA GLY A 130 -18.30 -6.97 1.66
C GLY A 130 -16.94 -7.12 2.36
N LEU A 131 -16.01 -6.17 2.12
CA LEU A 131 -14.64 -6.21 2.66
C LEU A 131 -14.46 -5.34 3.92
N ASN A 132 -15.49 -4.66 4.37
CA ASN A 132 -15.46 -3.73 5.50
C ASN A 132 -15.35 -4.40 6.88
N THR A 133 -15.62 -5.71 6.99
CA THR A 133 -15.49 -6.47 8.25
C THR A 133 -14.15 -7.19 8.38
N ASN A 134 -13.35 -7.23 7.31
CA ASN A 134 -12.11 -8.01 7.18
C ASN A 134 -12.30 -9.53 7.42
N GLN A 135 -13.53 -10.02 7.26
CA GLN A 135 -13.89 -11.44 7.41
C GLN A 135 -13.95 -12.20 6.09
N HIS A 136 -13.75 -11.50 4.95
CA HIS A 136 -13.72 -12.17 3.64
C HIS A 136 -12.70 -13.32 3.64
N GLU A 137 -13.07 -14.48 3.10
CA GLU A 137 -12.27 -15.70 3.19
C GLU A 137 -10.85 -15.54 2.63
N LYS A 138 -10.72 -14.90 1.47
CA LYS A 138 -9.44 -14.80 0.74
C LYS A 138 -8.82 -13.42 0.78
N VAL A 139 -9.60 -12.35 0.78
CA VAL A 139 -9.08 -10.99 0.69
C VAL A 139 -9.15 -10.28 2.04
N LYS A 140 -7.99 -9.80 2.51
CA LYS A 140 -7.87 -9.00 3.73
C LYS A 140 -7.49 -7.56 3.37
N ILE A 141 -8.07 -6.60 4.07
CA ILE A 141 -7.79 -5.18 3.89
C ILE A 141 -6.91 -4.69 5.05
N VAL A 142 -5.93 -3.86 4.72
CA VAL A 142 -5.12 -3.08 5.66
C VAL A 142 -5.08 -1.64 5.17
N LEU A 143 -5.46 -0.70 6.00
CA LEU A 143 -5.46 0.72 5.64
C LEU A 143 -4.18 1.40 6.13
N MET A 144 -3.58 2.26 5.29
CA MET A 144 -2.32 2.92 5.61
C MET A 144 -2.43 4.43 5.41
N SER A 145 -1.68 5.19 6.20
CA SER A 145 -1.46 6.62 5.93
C SER A 145 -0.24 7.17 6.68
N PHE A 146 0.41 8.16 6.08
CA PHE A 146 1.34 9.04 6.80
C PHE A 146 0.60 10.02 7.72
N ASN A 147 -0.64 10.37 7.38
CA ASN A 147 -1.43 11.29 8.17
C ASN A 147 -2.07 10.59 9.38
N PRO A 148 -1.65 10.90 10.63
CA PRO A 148 -2.19 10.24 11.81
C PRO A 148 -3.69 10.53 12.03
N PHE A 149 -4.20 11.65 11.53
CA PHE A 149 -5.63 11.94 11.58
C PHE A 149 -6.45 11.09 10.60
N ALA A 150 -5.86 10.65 9.47
CA ALA A 150 -6.50 9.66 8.60
C ALA A 150 -6.61 8.31 9.30
N VAL A 151 -5.53 7.86 9.96
CA VAL A 151 -5.52 6.64 10.77
C VAL A 151 -6.58 6.70 11.87
N LEU A 152 -6.69 7.86 12.57
CA LEU A 152 -7.73 8.08 13.58
C LEU A 152 -9.14 8.06 12.98
N ARG A 153 -9.36 8.66 11.79
CA ARG A 153 -10.67 8.60 11.13
C ARG A 153 -11.07 7.18 10.79
N PHE A 154 -10.15 6.39 10.22
CA PHE A 154 -10.41 4.97 9.94
C PHE A 154 -10.72 4.16 11.20
N SER A 155 -10.04 4.43 12.33
CA SER A 155 -10.34 3.73 13.58
C SER A 155 -11.77 3.94 14.07
N LYS A 156 -12.37 5.09 13.72
CA LYS A 156 -13.76 5.43 14.05
C LYS A 156 -14.75 4.93 13.00
N LEU A 157 -14.40 5.02 11.71
CA LEU A 157 -15.25 4.57 10.61
C LEU A 157 -15.34 3.06 10.53
N ASN A 158 -14.21 2.38 10.73
CA ASN A 158 -14.12 0.94 10.60
C ASN A 158 -13.06 0.36 11.55
N PRO A 159 -13.43 0.06 12.80
CA PRO A 159 -12.51 -0.47 13.80
C PRO A 159 -12.04 -1.90 13.50
N LEU A 160 -12.72 -2.64 12.61
CA LEU A 160 -12.41 -4.04 12.29
C LEU A 160 -11.27 -4.19 11.27
N ILE A 161 -10.95 -3.12 10.52
CA ILE A 161 -9.85 -3.14 9.55
C ILE A 161 -8.56 -2.68 10.23
N PRO A 162 -7.47 -3.48 10.19
CA PRO A 162 -6.18 -3.09 10.72
C PRO A 162 -5.62 -1.85 10.02
N ARG A 163 -4.88 -1.04 10.76
CA ARG A 163 -4.32 0.23 10.28
C ARG A 163 -2.82 0.27 10.45
N VAL A 164 -2.15 0.87 9.47
CA VAL A 164 -0.71 1.15 9.48
C VAL A 164 -0.48 2.64 9.64
N GLN A 165 0.25 3.05 10.65
CA GLN A 165 0.85 4.37 10.68
C GLN A 165 2.19 4.33 9.95
N LEU A 166 2.25 4.95 8.78
CA LEU A 166 3.49 5.07 8.03
C LEU A 166 4.43 6.09 8.69
N LYS A 167 5.73 5.79 8.67
CA LYS A 167 6.79 6.61 9.28
C LYS A 167 7.96 6.76 8.34
N GLU A 168 8.37 7.98 8.09
CA GLU A 168 9.54 8.32 7.29
C GLU A 168 10.60 9.00 8.16
N LYS A 169 11.86 8.97 7.70
CA LYS A 169 13.04 9.49 8.38
C LYS A 169 12.93 10.97 8.81
N ASN A 170 12.21 11.77 8.05
CA ASN A 170 12.18 13.24 8.19
C ASN A 170 11.06 13.78 9.10
N TYR A 171 10.35 12.92 9.82
CA TYR A 171 9.30 13.34 10.78
C TYR A 171 9.66 12.93 12.21
N PRO A 172 10.69 13.57 12.83
CA PRO A 172 11.16 13.21 14.16
C PRO A 172 10.11 13.41 15.27
N LEU A 173 9.18 14.36 15.10
CA LEU A 173 8.15 14.66 16.10
C LEU A 173 7.03 13.63 16.19
N LEU A 174 6.76 12.88 15.12
CA LEU A 174 5.75 11.80 15.15
C LEU A 174 6.19 10.57 15.96
N HIS A 175 7.46 10.46 16.36
CA HIS A 175 7.94 9.41 17.25
C HIS A 175 7.57 9.64 18.72
N LEU A 176 7.27 10.89 19.10
CA LEU A 176 7.06 11.32 20.47
C LEU A 176 5.57 11.43 20.87
N TYR A 177 4.66 11.47 19.89
CA TYR A 177 3.23 11.54 20.17
C TYR A 177 2.61 10.16 20.14
N PRO A 178 1.69 9.85 21.09
CA PRO A 178 0.86 8.69 20.96
C PRO A 178 0.13 8.77 19.63
N ASN A 179 0.29 7.74 18.77
CA ASN A 179 -0.38 7.72 17.46
C ASN A 179 -1.90 7.77 17.68
N PRO A 180 -2.58 8.85 17.28
CA PRO A 180 -4.03 8.90 17.40
C PRO A 180 -4.64 7.73 16.63
N GLY A 181 -5.63 7.07 17.23
CA GLY A 181 -6.24 5.87 16.64
C GLY A 181 -5.54 4.55 16.95
N ASN A 182 -4.44 4.56 17.70
CA ASN A 182 -3.69 3.38 18.17
C ASN A 182 -3.58 2.27 17.09
N PRO A 183 -2.88 2.51 15.97
CA PRO A 183 -2.77 1.56 14.88
C PRO A 183 -2.11 0.25 15.34
N GLU A 184 -2.59 -0.87 14.83
CA GLU A 184 -2.09 -2.21 15.12
C GLU A 184 -0.72 -2.46 14.49
N ILE A 185 -0.41 -1.69 13.43
CA ILE A 185 0.78 -1.89 12.60
C ILE A 185 1.54 -0.57 12.49
N VAL A 186 2.86 -0.64 12.53
CA VAL A 186 3.75 0.47 12.18
C VAL A 186 4.42 0.20 10.84
N GLY A 187 4.51 1.23 9.98
CA GLY A 187 5.08 1.15 8.64
C GLY A 187 6.32 2.03 8.48
N PRO A 188 7.50 1.64 9.02
CA PRO A 188 8.73 2.40 8.83
C PRO A 188 9.33 2.18 7.44
N GLY A 189 9.97 3.23 6.89
CA GLY A 189 10.85 3.08 5.74
C GLY A 189 12.09 2.26 6.08
N ILE A 190 12.59 1.47 5.11
CA ILE A 190 13.77 0.59 5.31
C ILE A 190 15.00 1.36 5.76
N GLU A 191 15.26 2.55 5.21
CA GLU A 191 16.40 3.36 5.60
C GLU A 191 16.41 3.77 7.08
N LEU A 192 15.21 3.95 7.66
CA LEU A 192 15.06 4.24 9.10
C LEU A 192 15.50 3.04 9.93
N LEU A 193 15.09 1.83 9.53
CA LEU A 193 15.41 0.60 10.27
C LEU A 193 16.88 0.18 10.14
N ILE A 194 17.50 0.40 8.98
CA ILE A 194 18.93 0.17 8.80
C ILE A 194 19.73 1.08 9.75
N LYS A 195 19.33 2.33 9.89
CA LYS A 195 20.00 3.30 10.79
C LYS A 195 19.70 3.08 12.26
N LYS A 196 18.52 2.54 12.60
CA LYS A 196 18.04 2.33 13.95
C LYS A 196 17.34 0.97 14.09
N PRO A 197 18.08 -0.15 14.01
CA PRO A 197 17.51 -1.50 14.02
C PRO A 197 16.76 -1.82 15.31
N ASP A 198 17.15 -1.22 16.44
CA ASP A 198 16.48 -1.40 17.74
C ASP A 198 15.01 -0.96 17.74
N LEU A 199 14.60 -0.14 16.77
CA LEU A 199 13.18 0.25 16.64
C LEU A 199 12.29 -0.98 16.37
N ILE A 200 12.79 -2.00 15.69
CA ILE A 200 12.02 -3.23 15.42
C ILE A 200 11.61 -3.89 16.75
N THR A 201 12.57 -4.11 17.63
CA THR A 201 12.31 -4.67 18.98
C THR A 201 11.33 -3.80 19.75
N LYS A 202 11.56 -2.48 19.78
CA LYS A 202 10.67 -1.53 20.48
C LYS A 202 9.22 -1.57 19.96
N PHE A 203 9.01 -1.73 18.65
CA PHE A 203 7.66 -1.86 18.11
C PHE A 203 7.02 -3.19 18.50
N LYS A 204 7.78 -4.28 18.41
CA LYS A 204 7.29 -5.62 18.79
C LYS A 204 6.97 -5.71 20.30
N ASP A 205 7.78 -5.12 21.17
CA ASP A 205 7.52 -5.04 22.61
C ASP A 205 6.23 -4.27 22.94
N GLN A 206 5.83 -3.34 22.06
CA GLN A 206 4.53 -2.65 22.13
C GLN A 206 3.38 -3.47 21.52
N GLY A 207 3.60 -4.72 21.15
CA GLY A 207 2.60 -5.58 20.50
C GLY A 207 2.25 -5.17 19.07
N LYS A 208 3.08 -4.33 18.42
CA LYS A 208 2.82 -3.86 17.04
C LYS A 208 3.40 -4.83 16.01
N LYS A 209 2.67 -5.04 14.91
CA LYS A 209 3.23 -5.58 13.68
C LYS A 209 4.06 -4.53 12.95
N VAL A 210 5.01 -4.96 12.13
CA VAL A 210 5.93 -4.09 11.40
C VAL A 210 5.85 -4.39 9.90
N PHE A 211 5.39 -3.41 9.10
CA PHE A 211 5.36 -3.46 7.64
C PHE A 211 6.41 -2.50 7.09
N VAL A 212 7.40 -3.00 6.36
CA VAL A 212 8.57 -2.21 5.93
C VAL A 212 8.49 -1.87 4.45
N TRP A 213 8.69 -0.61 4.10
CA TRP A 213 8.66 -0.04 2.74
C TRP A 213 9.89 0.86 2.49
N THR A 214 10.35 1.15 1.27
CA THR A 214 10.21 0.25 0.15
C THR A 214 11.47 -0.62 0.08
N VAL A 215 11.33 -1.91 0.18
CA VAL A 215 12.44 -2.86 0.33
C VAL A 215 12.74 -3.48 -1.03
N ASN A 216 13.76 -2.97 -1.73
CA ASN A 216 14.02 -3.34 -3.12
C ASN A 216 15.31 -4.12 -3.33
N SER A 217 16.27 -4.08 -2.40
CA SER A 217 17.50 -4.84 -2.54
C SER A 217 17.41 -6.21 -1.86
N PRO A 218 18.04 -7.28 -2.42
CA PRO A 218 18.11 -8.58 -1.76
C PRO A 218 18.70 -8.50 -0.35
N GLN A 219 19.66 -7.61 -0.13
CA GLN A 219 20.30 -7.40 1.18
C GLN A 219 19.28 -6.89 2.21
N ASP A 220 18.46 -5.90 1.84
CA ASP A 220 17.42 -5.34 2.72
C ASP A 220 16.30 -6.35 2.96
N MET A 221 15.96 -7.17 1.98
CA MET A 221 14.99 -8.26 2.12
C MET A 221 15.47 -9.29 3.16
N ARG A 222 16.71 -9.74 3.07
CA ARG A 222 17.33 -10.64 4.08
C ARG A 222 17.36 -10.00 5.46
N PHE A 223 17.75 -8.73 5.57
CA PHE A 223 17.70 -7.98 6.83
C PHE A 223 16.31 -8.02 7.46
N CYS A 224 15.24 -7.84 6.68
CA CYS A 224 13.87 -7.90 7.15
C CYS A 224 13.46 -9.32 7.57
N LEU A 225 13.80 -10.34 6.78
CA LEU A 225 13.49 -11.75 7.05
C LEU A 225 14.14 -12.25 8.34
N GLU A 226 15.46 -11.97 8.52
CA GLU A 226 16.21 -12.34 9.73
C GLU A 226 15.65 -11.73 11.00
N ARG A 227 15.04 -10.55 10.91
CA ARG A 227 14.43 -9.85 12.05
C ARG A 227 12.95 -10.14 12.23
N GLY A 228 12.39 -11.07 11.42
CA GLY A 228 11.01 -11.49 11.52
C GLY A 228 10.03 -10.32 11.33
N ILE A 229 10.26 -9.49 10.33
CA ILE A 229 9.33 -8.43 9.89
C ILE A 229 8.03 -9.08 9.40
N ASP A 230 6.87 -8.46 9.70
CA ASP A 230 5.57 -9.04 9.36
C ASP A 230 5.23 -8.91 7.87
N ALA A 231 5.62 -7.79 7.23
CA ALA A 231 5.48 -7.63 5.78
C ALA A 231 6.61 -6.79 5.17
N ILE A 232 7.06 -7.22 3.99
CA ILE A 232 7.96 -6.49 3.10
C ILE A 232 7.11 -5.91 1.97
N ILE A 233 7.16 -4.58 1.78
CA ILE A 233 6.51 -3.87 0.67
C ILE A 233 7.61 -3.53 -0.34
N THR A 234 7.52 -4.08 -1.57
CA THR A 234 8.60 -4.07 -2.56
C THR A 234 8.11 -3.85 -3.99
N ASN A 235 8.96 -3.24 -4.82
CA ASN A 235 8.73 -3.13 -6.27
C ASN A 235 9.06 -4.44 -7.04
N TYR A 236 9.77 -5.39 -6.37
CA TYR A 236 10.29 -6.62 -6.96
C TYR A 236 9.80 -7.84 -6.17
N PRO A 237 8.51 -8.21 -6.29
CA PRO A 237 7.93 -9.30 -5.50
C PRO A 237 8.56 -10.67 -5.80
N ASP A 238 9.02 -10.92 -7.03
CA ASP A 238 9.75 -12.14 -7.42
C ASP A 238 11.06 -12.31 -6.66
N ILE A 239 11.84 -11.24 -6.53
CA ILE A 239 13.11 -11.25 -5.78
C ILE A 239 12.81 -11.49 -4.29
N ALA A 240 11.83 -10.80 -3.73
CA ALA A 240 11.45 -10.99 -2.34
C ALA A 240 10.93 -12.41 -2.06
N TYR A 241 10.19 -13.00 -2.99
CA TYR A 241 9.76 -14.39 -2.91
C TYR A 241 10.96 -15.36 -2.90
N GLN A 242 11.91 -15.19 -3.81
CA GLN A 242 13.13 -16.01 -3.86
C GLN A 242 13.95 -15.92 -2.57
N GLU A 243 14.18 -14.72 -2.04
CA GLU A 243 14.90 -14.51 -0.79
C GLU A 243 14.17 -15.15 0.41
N ARG A 244 12.84 -15.05 0.47
CA ARG A 244 12.03 -15.72 1.51
C ARG A 244 12.16 -17.24 1.43
N GLU A 245 12.04 -17.83 0.24
CA GLU A 245 12.15 -19.27 0.05
C GLU A 245 13.56 -19.77 0.40
N ALA A 246 14.61 -19.03 0.04
CA ALA A 246 15.99 -19.34 0.43
C ALA A 246 16.17 -19.29 1.96
N PHE A 247 15.64 -18.26 2.61
CA PHE A 247 15.67 -18.11 4.07
C PHE A 247 14.95 -19.24 4.80
N LEU A 248 13.79 -19.69 4.30
CA LEU A 248 13.04 -20.79 4.91
C LEU A 248 13.74 -22.13 4.79
N ARG A 249 14.49 -22.35 3.69
CA ARG A 249 15.29 -23.57 3.50
C ARG A 249 16.58 -23.61 4.33
N SER A 250 17.03 -22.46 4.82
CA SER A 250 18.26 -22.35 5.64
C SER A 250 18.01 -22.55 7.14
N LYS A 251 16.75 -22.67 7.56
CA LYS A 251 16.33 -22.94 8.95
C LYS A 251 16.02 -24.40 9.19
#